data_886f7a18a2c22a37c6cbe06d1d686010
#
_entry.id   886f7a18a2c22a37c6cbe06d1d686010
#
_cell.length_a   1.000
_cell.length_b   1.000
_cell.length_c   1.000
_cell.angle_alpha   90.00
_cell.angle_beta   90.00
_cell.angle_gamma   90.00
#
_symmetry.space_group_name_H-M   'P 1'
#
loop_
_entity.id
_entity.type
_entity.pdbx_description
1 polymer ?
#
loop_
_entity_poly.entity_id
_entity_poly.type
_entity_poly.pdbx_seq_one_letter_code
_entity_poly.pdbx_strand_id
1 'polypeptide(L)'
;RQTLYLTLICAVCRSLPVFLSNNKAMDLSVISILMTYLTMGTAQAITVFTLSTLLIFSFNEQGEKRFVCIYNSSPVKTLFNVGSVVIPIAISGFACSLTGWQAGEFVYPQVLLVTAIFAILAFLVNALIMMGLFSMIDGLSRYEAVHMLVGLIPNVLPVMPLGYVMALFLRQENGMLLVLFMLLPLLLARHGWKLYVDSINQQQRLVDALNVSMEARDPYTSGHAKRVSEYAMMIAREMGL
;
A
#
# COMPACT_ATOMS: atom_id res chain seq x y z
N ARG A 1 11.09 0.02 -25.00
CA ARG A 1 10.84 1.41 -24.54
C ARG A 1 9.68 1.45 -23.53
N GLN A 2 8.52 0.85 -23.84
CA GLN A 2 7.36 0.84 -22.94
C GLN A 2 7.67 0.18 -21.58
N THR A 3 8.33 -0.97 -21.57
CA THR A 3 8.72 -1.65 -20.32
C THR A 3 9.60 -0.77 -19.43
N LEU A 4 10.58 -0.07 -20.00
CA LEU A 4 11.45 0.84 -19.25
C LEU A 4 10.65 2.00 -18.64
N TYR A 5 9.75 2.60 -19.44
CA TYR A 5 8.87 3.66 -18.97
C TYR A 5 7.98 3.20 -17.81
N LEU A 6 7.34 2.04 -17.94
CA LEU A 6 6.49 1.46 -16.90
C LEU A 6 7.29 1.11 -15.63
N THR A 7 8.54 0.65 -15.81
CA THR A 7 9.45 0.40 -14.68
C THR A 7 9.79 1.69 -13.91
N LEU A 8 10.03 2.79 -14.62
CA LEU A 8 10.27 4.10 -13.99
C LEU A 8 9.03 4.59 -13.23
N ILE A 9 7.84 4.51 -13.84
CA ILE A 9 6.59 4.87 -13.16
C ILE A 9 6.37 4.01 -11.91
N CYS A 10 6.55 2.69 -12.03
CA CYS A 10 6.42 1.77 -10.91
C CYS A 10 7.42 2.12 -9.79
N ALA A 11 8.67 2.43 -10.14
CA ALA A 11 9.69 2.84 -9.17
C ALA A 11 9.31 4.14 -8.46
N VAL A 12 8.79 5.14 -9.17
CA VAL A 12 8.27 6.38 -8.58
C VAL A 12 7.11 6.10 -7.63
N CYS A 13 6.13 5.30 -8.04
CA CYS A 13 4.99 4.92 -7.21
C CYS A 13 5.42 4.19 -5.92
N ARG A 14 6.45 3.35 -5.99
CA ARG A 14 7.01 2.60 -4.86
C ARG A 14 7.87 3.47 -3.94
N SER A 15 8.57 4.44 -4.49
CA SER A 15 9.44 5.36 -3.73
C SER A 15 8.64 6.38 -2.91
N LEU A 16 7.35 6.50 -3.18
CA LEU A 16 6.45 7.47 -2.55
C LEU A 16 5.29 6.79 -1.81
N PRO A 17 5.56 6.06 -0.71
CA PRO A 17 4.51 5.38 0.05
C PRO A 17 3.53 6.37 0.67
N VAL A 18 2.29 5.94 0.83
CA VAL A 18 1.24 6.63 1.58
C VAL A 18 1.19 6.03 2.97
N PHE A 19 1.49 6.82 4.00
CA PHE A 19 1.39 6.39 5.38
C PHE A 19 -0.06 6.49 5.85
N LEU A 20 -0.64 5.38 6.28
CA LEU A 20 -2.01 5.30 6.77
C LEU A 20 -2.07 5.50 8.30
N SER A 21 -0.98 5.16 8.98
CA SER A 21 -0.81 5.23 10.44
C SER A 21 0.69 5.11 10.72
N ASN A 22 1.11 5.36 11.97
CA ASN A 22 2.52 5.36 12.39
C ASN A 22 3.34 4.14 11.97
N ASN A 23 2.70 2.97 11.68
CA ASN A 23 3.41 1.74 11.30
C ASN A 23 2.88 1.09 10.01
N LYS A 24 1.90 1.70 9.33
CA LYS A 24 1.30 1.13 8.12
C LYS A 24 1.51 2.07 6.95
N ALA A 25 2.24 1.60 5.96
CA ALA A 25 2.45 2.30 4.70
C ALA A 25 1.91 1.46 3.54
N MET A 26 1.29 2.10 2.58
CA MET A 26 0.86 1.52 1.32
C MET A 26 1.54 2.24 0.18
N ASP A 27 2.04 1.51 -0.80
CA ASP A 27 2.59 2.10 -1.99
C ASP A 27 1.55 2.14 -3.13
N LEU A 28 1.75 3.04 -4.07
CA LEU A 28 0.87 3.20 -5.23
C LEU A 28 1.23 2.26 -6.39
N SER A 29 2.16 1.33 -6.19
CA SER A 29 2.62 0.41 -7.25
C SER A 29 1.52 -0.49 -7.79
N VAL A 30 0.51 -0.79 -6.97
CA VAL A 30 -0.63 -1.63 -7.38
C VAL A 30 -1.34 -1.05 -8.61
N ILE A 31 -1.43 0.29 -8.72
CA ILE A 31 -1.96 0.99 -9.89
C ILE A 31 -1.12 0.68 -11.14
N SER A 32 0.21 0.82 -11.01
CA SER A 32 1.16 0.54 -12.09
C SER A 32 1.16 -0.94 -12.50
N ILE A 33 1.05 -1.84 -11.53
CA ILE A 33 0.97 -3.29 -11.75
C ILE A 33 -0.29 -3.62 -12.55
N LEU A 34 -1.46 -3.14 -12.11
CA LEU A 34 -2.73 -3.38 -12.79
C LEU A 34 -2.74 -2.81 -14.21
N MET A 35 -2.26 -1.57 -14.38
CA MET A 35 -2.09 -0.95 -15.70
C MET A 35 -1.20 -1.80 -16.61
N THR A 36 -0.05 -2.26 -16.12
CA THR A 36 0.89 -3.09 -16.88
C THR A 36 0.28 -4.46 -17.21
N TYR A 37 -0.41 -5.06 -16.26
CA TYR A 37 -1.09 -6.34 -16.45
C TYR A 37 -2.14 -6.26 -17.57
N LEU A 38 -3.02 -5.26 -17.53
CA LEU A 38 -4.09 -5.09 -18.50
C LEU A 38 -3.56 -4.79 -19.93
N THR A 39 -2.43 -4.11 -20.03
CA THR A 39 -1.86 -3.72 -21.33
C THR A 39 -0.88 -4.73 -21.92
N MET A 40 -0.08 -5.37 -21.09
CA MET A 40 1.08 -6.18 -21.51
C MET A 40 1.10 -7.60 -20.92
N GLY A 41 0.21 -7.91 -19.96
CA GLY A 41 0.06 -9.23 -19.37
C GLY A 41 0.93 -9.48 -18.13
N THR A 42 0.78 -10.70 -17.59
CA THR A 42 1.34 -11.14 -16.31
C THR A 42 2.87 -11.07 -16.27
N ALA A 43 3.53 -11.58 -17.31
CA ALA A 43 5.00 -11.65 -17.36
C ALA A 43 5.63 -10.25 -17.31
N GLN A 44 5.07 -9.29 -18.04
CA GLN A 44 5.52 -7.90 -18.03
C GLN A 44 5.23 -7.20 -16.71
N ALA A 45 4.08 -7.47 -16.08
CA ALA A 45 3.77 -6.91 -14.76
C ALA A 45 4.79 -7.37 -13.70
N ILE A 46 5.15 -8.65 -13.69
CA ILE A 46 6.20 -9.21 -12.83
C ILE A 46 7.56 -8.58 -13.13
N THR A 47 7.93 -8.49 -14.40
CA THR A 47 9.21 -7.92 -14.83
C THR A 47 9.33 -6.45 -14.42
N VAL A 48 8.31 -5.64 -14.70
CA VAL A 48 8.27 -4.21 -14.35
C VAL A 48 8.37 -4.03 -12.84
N PHE A 49 7.62 -4.80 -12.05
CA PHE A 49 7.68 -4.72 -10.59
C PHE A 49 9.05 -5.14 -10.06
N THR A 50 9.62 -6.23 -10.55
CA THR A 50 10.94 -6.74 -10.10
C THR A 50 12.06 -5.76 -10.46
N LEU A 51 12.08 -5.25 -11.70
CA LEU A 51 13.06 -4.25 -12.13
C LEU A 51 12.92 -2.93 -11.36
N SER A 52 11.70 -2.51 -11.05
CA SER A 52 11.47 -1.31 -10.25
C SER A 52 12.12 -1.40 -8.87
N THR A 53 12.32 -2.62 -8.34
CA THR A 53 12.96 -2.83 -7.03
C THR A 53 14.42 -2.35 -7.02
N LEU A 54 15.11 -2.38 -8.17
CA LEU A 54 16.49 -1.87 -8.30
C LEU A 54 16.56 -0.34 -8.23
N LEU A 55 15.45 0.33 -8.53
CA LEU A 55 15.35 1.79 -8.65
C LEU A 55 14.65 2.43 -7.45
N ILE A 56 14.20 1.63 -6.46
CA ILE A 56 13.52 2.15 -5.28
C ILE A 56 14.48 2.95 -4.42
N PHE A 57 14.01 4.13 -4.01
CA PHE A 57 14.58 4.92 -2.93
C PHE A 57 13.46 5.46 -2.06
N SER A 58 13.61 5.39 -0.77
CA SER A 58 12.67 5.99 0.18
C SER A 58 13.42 6.63 1.34
N PHE A 59 12.81 7.65 1.91
CA PHE A 59 13.30 8.24 3.16
C PHE A 59 12.50 7.64 4.30
N ASN A 60 13.19 7.00 5.26
CA ASN A 60 12.57 6.53 6.49
C ASN A 60 12.35 7.75 7.39
N GLU A 61 11.09 8.16 7.58
CA GLU A 61 10.72 9.33 8.38
C GLU A 61 10.56 9.02 9.88
N GLN A 62 10.73 7.77 10.31
CA GLN A 62 10.66 7.39 11.73
C GLN A 62 11.96 7.77 12.46
N GLY A 63 12.08 9.06 12.80
CA GLY A 63 13.10 9.59 13.72
C GLY A 63 14.48 9.86 13.13
N GLU A 64 14.95 9.10 12.17
CA GLU A 64 16.16 9.36 11.41
C GLU A 64 15.83 9.39 9.91
N LYS A 65 16.15 10.49 9.23
CA LYS A 65 16.04 10.60 7.77
C LYS A 65 17.10 9.71 7.11
N ARG A 66 16.95 8.40 7.21
CA ARG A 66 17.81 7.44 6.52
C ARG A 66 17.29 7.20 5.11
N PHE A 67 18.16 7.43 4.16
CA PHE A 67 17.95 7.03 2.78
C PHE A 67 17.98 5.50 2.69
N VAL A 68 16.86 4.89 2.35
CA VAL A 68 16.74 3.44 2.17
C VAL A 68 16.70 3.14 0.68
N CYS A 69 17.64 2.32 0.23
CA CYS A 69 17.69 1.76 -1.12
C CYS A 69 18.00 0.26 -1.05
N ILE A 70 17.92 -0.43 -2.19
CA ILE A 70 18.18 -1.88 -2.24
C ILE A 70 19.56 -2.25 -1.68
N TYR A 71 20.56 -1.38 -1.84
CA TYR A 71 21.95 -1.64 -1.45
C TYR A 71 22.19 -1.57 0.06
N ASN A 72 21.32 -0.89 0.82
CA ASN A 72 21.44 -0.78 2.28
C ASN A 72 20.29 -1.50 3.03
N SER A 73 19.43 -2.24 2.31
CA SER A 73 18.38 -3.05 2.90
C SER A 73 18.81 -4.51 3.06
N SER A 74 18.22 -5.22 4.03
CA SER A 74 18.47 -6.66 4.19
C SER A 74 17.99 -7.43 2.94
N PRO A 75 18.83 -8.31 2.34
CA PRO A 75 18.45 -9.07 1.15
C PRO A 75 17.24 -9.99 1.40
N VAL A 76 17.11 -10.56 2.60
CA VAL A 76 15.97 -11.39 2.98
C VAL A 76 14.68 -10.57 2.98
N LYS A 77 14.71 -9.37 3.58
CA LYS A 77 13.56 -8.46 3.61
C LYS A 77 13.16 -8.02 2.20
N THR A 78 14.14 -7.71 1.36
CA THR A 78 13.90 -7.33 -0.04
C THR A 78 13.29 -8.49 -0.83
N LEU A 79 13.83 -9.71 -0.69
CA LEU A 79 13.31 -10.89 -1.35
C LEU A 79 11.88 -11.20 -0.93
N PHE A 80 11.58 -11.11 0.38
CA PHE A 80 10.23 -11.27 0.89
C PHE A 80 9.28 -10.22 0.31
N ASN A 81 9.66 -8.95 0.32
CA ASN A 81 8.83 -7.86 -0.21
C ASN A 81 8.57 -8.01 -1.72
N VAL A 82 9.52 -8.51 -2.49
CA VAL A 82 9.31 -8.81 -3.91
C VAL A 82 8.39 -10.03 -4.06
N GLY A 83 8.66 -11.10 -3.35
CA GLY A 83 7.86 -12.34 -3.40
C GLY A 83 6.40 -12.11 -3.00
N SER A 84 6.16 -11.31 -1.96
CA SER A 84 4.82 -11.00 -1.47
C SER A 84 3.93 -10.25 -2.47
N VAL A 85 4.50 -9.68 -3.53
CA VAL A 85 3.76 -9.03 -4.62
C VAL A 85 3.80 -9.84 -5.90
N VAL A 86 4.92 -10.47 -6.24
CA VAL A 86 5.07 -11.29 -7.45
C VAL A 86 4.16 -12.53 -7.42
N ILE A 87 4.07 -13.21 -6.26
CA ILE A 87 3.21 -14.39 -6.11
C ILE A 87 1.73 -14.03 -6.35
N PRO A 88 1.14 -12.98 -5.72
CA PRO A 88 -0.20 -12.51 -6.04
C PRO A 88 -0.42 -12.19 -7.52
N ILE A 89 0.52 -11.49 -8.17
CA ILE A 89 0.43 -11.15 -9.60
C ILE A 89 0.38 -12.44 -10.44
N ALA A 90 1.23 -13.42 -10.15
CA ALA A 90 1.29 -14.70 -10.89
C ALA A 90 -0.01 -15.50 -10.73
N ILE A 91 -0.50 -15.65 -9.49
CA ILE A 91 -1.73 -16.40 -9.20
C ILE A 91 -2.94 -15.71 -9.84
N SER A 92 -3.07 -14.39 -9.68
CA SER A 92 -4.19 -13.63 -10.23
C SER A 92 -4.16 -13.62 -11.77
N GLY A 93 -2.98 -13.46 -12.36
CA GLY A 93 -2.81 -13.51 -13.79
C GLY A 93 -3.12 -14.88 -14.37
N PHE A 94 -2.73 -15.96 -13.68
CA PHE A 94 -3.10 -17.32 -14.07
C PHE A 94 -4.62 -17.54 -13.99
N ALA A 95 -5.26 -17.13 -12.90
CA ALA A 95 -6.71 -17.25 -12.77
C ALA A 95 -7.46 -16.47 -13.87
N CYS A 96 -7.01 -15.28 -14.21
CA CYS A 96 -7.58 -14.49 -15.31
C CYS A 96 -7.34 -15.14 -16.67
N SER A 97 -6.23 -15.83 -16.91
CA SER A 97 -5.98 -16.52 -18.17
C SER A 97 -7.00 -17.66 -18.44
N LEU A 98 -7.59 -18.23 -17.39
CA LEU A 98 -8.64 -19.25 -17.52
C LEU A 98 -9.95 -18.69 -18.10
N THR A 99 -10.14 -17.35 -18.08
CA THR A 99 -11.30 -16.70 -18.71
C THR A 99 -11.17 -16.56 -20.24
N GLY A 100 -10.01 -16.94 -20.80
CA GLY A 100 -9.70 -16.76 -22.22
C GLY A 100 -9.36 -15.34 -22.63
N TRP A 101 -9.34 -14.36 -21.69
CA TRP A 101 -8.97 -12.98 -21.98
C TRP A 101 -7.45 -12.85 -22.24
N GLN A 102 -7.10 -12.00 -23.19
CA GLN A 102 -5.71 -11.70 -23.56
C GLN A 102 -5.35 -10.24 -23.20
N ALA A 103 -4.09 -10.04 -22.80
CA ALA A 103 -3.59 -8.71 -22.49
C ALA A 103 -3.68 -7.78 -23.71
N GLY A 104 -4.15 -6.55 -23.47
CA GLY A 104 -4.40 -5.57 -24.53
C GLY A 104 -5.81 -5.62 -25.12
N GLU A 105 -6.63 -6.61 -24.76
CA GLU A 105 -8.03 -6.66 -25.16
C GLU A 105 -8.91 -5.87 -24.17
N PHE A 106 -9.57 -4.83 -24.65
CA PHE A 106 -10.46 -3.98 -23.85
C PHE A 106 -11.91 -4.11 -24.31
N VAL A 107 -12.39 -5.37 -24.38
CA VAL A 107 -13.77 -5.68 -24.74
C VAL A 107 -14.66 -5.68 -23.51
N TYR A 108 -15.70 -4.86 -23.52
CA TYR A 108 -16.71 -4.83 -22.44
C TYR A 108 -17.71 -5.98 -22.59
N PRO A 109 -18.20 -6.56 -21.47
CA PRO A 109 -17.87 -6.31 -20.07
C PRO A 109 -16.67 -7.12 -19.58
N GLN A 110 -16.04 -7.95 -20.41
CA GLN A 110 -15.02 -8.92 -20.02
C GLN A 110 -13.80 -8.27 -19.36
N VAL A 111 -13.32 -7.15 -19.86
CA VAL A 111 -12.17 -6.43 -19.29
C VAL A 111 -12.43 -5.95 -17.86
N LEU A 112 -13.65 -5.51 -17.55
CA LEU A 112 -14.02 -5.09 -16.18
C LEU A 112 -14.03 -6.29 -15.23
N LEU A 113 -14.57 -7.42 -15.68
CA LEU A 113 -14.59 -8.66 -14.93
C LEU A 113 -13.16 -9.14 -14.62
N VAL A 114 -12.28 -9.15 -15.63
CA VAL A 114 -10.86 -9.52 -15.47
C VAL A 114 -10.14 -8.56 -14.52
N THR A 115 -10.40 -7.26 -14.64
CA THR A 115 -9.84 -6.25 -13.74
C THR A 115 -10.25 -6.51 -12.28
N ALA A 116 -11.54 -6.79 -12.05
CA ALA A 116 -12.06 -7.10 -10.73
C ALA A 116 -11.46 -8.42 -10.17
N ILE A 117 -11.46 -9.49 -10.96
CA ILE A 117 -10.88 -10.78 -10.56
C ILE A 117 -9.41 -10.61 -10.20
N PHE A 118 -8.62 -9.97 -11.07
CA PHE A 118 -7.19 -9.75 -10.83
C PHE A 118 -6.95 -8.99 -9.54
N ALA A 119 -7.63 -7.87 -9.34
CA ALA A 119 -7.41 -7.01 -8.19
C ALA A 119 -7.87 -7.66 -6.88
N ILE A 120 -9.03 -8.35 -6.87
CA ILE A 120 -9.53 -9.06 -5.69
C ILE A 120 -8.59 -10.21 -5.31
N LEU A 121 -8.20 -11.05 -6.29
CA LEU A 121 -7.31 -12.18 -6.02
C LEU A 121 -5.92 -11.71 -5.60
N ALA A 122 -5.35 -10.71 -6.27
CA ALA A 122 -4.05 -10.16 -5.90
C ALA A 122 -4.08 -9.60 -4.47
N PHE A 123 -5.14 -8.91 -4.09
CA PHE A 123 -5.34 -8.42 -2.73
C PHE A 123 -5.45 -9.57 -1.72
N LEU A 124 -6.30 -10.56 -1.97
CA LEU A 124 -6.52 -11.67 -1.05
C LEU A 124 -5.25 -12.50 -0.84
N VAL A 125 -4.53 -12.83 -1.92
CA VAL A 125 -3.28 -13.59 -1.82
C VAL A 125 -2.20 -12.80 -1.09
N ASN A 126 -2.04 -11.50 -1.39
CA ASN A 126 -1.10 -10.65 -0.67
C ASN A 126 -1.46 -10.55 0.82
N ALA A 127 -2.74 -10.35 1.13
CA ALA A 127 -3.23 -10.29 2.48
C ALA A 127 -2.97 -11.59 3.27
N LEU A 128 -3.18 -12.76 2.65
CA LEU A 128 -2.87 -14.05 3.26
C LEU A 128 -1.37 -14.20 3.55
N ILE A 129 -0.49 -13.79 2.63
CA ILE A 129 0.97 -13.80 2.84
C ILE A 129 1.35 -12.89 4.01
N MET A 130 0.79 -11.67 4.08
CA MET A 130 1.05 -10.74 5.17
C MET A 130 0.50 -11.22 6.51
N MET A 131 -0.70 -11.81 6.52
CA MET A 131 -1.26 -12.45 7.73
C MET A 131 -0.35 -13.56 8.25
N GLY A 132 0.15 -14.43 7.37
CA GLY A 132 1.09 -15.47 7.73
C GLY A 132 2.35 -14.90 8.38
N LEU A 133 2.92 -13.83 7.80
CA LEU A 133 4.10 -13.16 8.33
C LEU A 133 3.85 -12.58 9.74
N PHE A 134 2.77 -11.80 9.91
CA PHE A 134 2.47 -11.16 11.20
C PHE A 134 2.06 -12.16 12.26
N SER A 135 1.37 -13.26 11.89
CA SER A 135 1.08 -14.35 12.81
C SER A 135 2.36 -15.03 13.33
N MET A 136 3.39 -15.17 12.48
CA MET A 136 4.67 -15.77 12.87
C MET A 136 5.55 -14.85 13.71
N ILE A 137 5.52 -13.53 13.45
CA ILE A 137 6.39 -12.56 14.12
C ILE A 137 5.73 -12.01 15.40
N ASP A 138 4.48 -11.57 15.29
CA ASP A 138 3.78 -10.81 16.34
C ASP A 138 2.76 -11.66 17.11
N GLY A 139 2.56 -12.94 16.74
CA GLY A 139 1.60 -13.83 17.39
C GLY A 139 0.15 -13.37 17.28
N LEU A 140 -0.21 -12.63 16.21
CA LEU A 140 -1.54 -12.05 16.01
C LEU A 140 -2.66 -13.09 16.15
N SER A 141 -3.68 -12.73 16.91
CA SER A 141 -4.91 -13.52 17.00
C SER A 141 -5.68 -13.48 15.67
N ARG A 142 -6.54 -14.48 15.45
CA ARG A 142 -7.39 -14.53 14.23
C ARG A 142 -8.29 -13.29 14.09
N TYR A 143 -8.77 -12.76 15.19
CA TYR A 143 -9.61 -11.56 15.23
C TYR A 143 -8.85 -10.32 14.75
N GLU A 144 -7.64 -10.09 15.28
CA GLU A 144 -6.78 -8.98 14.88
C GLU A 144 -6.37 -9.07 13.41
N ALA A 145 -6.11 -10.28 12.93
CA ALA A 145 -5.80 -10.54 11.53
C ALA A 145 -6.97 -10.17 10.60
N VAL A 146 -8.20 -10.57 10.93
CA VAL A 146 -9.39 -10.21 10.16
C VAL A 146 -9.65 -8.71 10.20
N HIS A 147 -9.51 -8.08 11.36
CA HIS A 147 -9.71 -6.64 11.50
C HIS A 147 -8.68 -5.84 10.69
N MET A 148 -7.44 -6.32 10.65
CA MET A 148 -6.40 -5.76 9.80
C MET A 148 -6.76 -5.86 8.31
N LEU A 149 -7.28 -7.00 7.85
CA LEU A 149 -7.72 -7.19 6.46
C LEU A 149 -8.86 -6.26 6.07
N VAL A 150 -9.90 -6.19 6.91
CA VAL A 150 -11.05 -5.30 6.68
C VAL A 150 -10.59 -3.84 6.61
N GLY A 151 -9.65 -3.44 7.46
CA GLY A 151 -9.07 -2.10 7.44
C GLY A 151 -8.26 -1.76 6.17
N LEU A 152 -7.85 -2.76 5.37
CA LEU A 152 -7.14 -2.53 4.10
C LEU A 152 -8.09 -2.39 2.90
N ILE A 153 -9.34 -2.88 2.98
CA ILE A 153 -10.31 -2.84 1.87
C ILE A 153 -10.52 -1.43 1.31
N PRO A 154 -10.75 -0.37 2.12
CA PRO A 154 -10.94 0.98 1.61
C PRO A 154 -9.76 1.51 0.79
N ASN A 155 -8.57 0.99 1.02
CA ASN A 155 -7.37 1.43 0.31
C ASN A 155 -7.20 0.77 -1.06
N VAL A 156 -7.75 -0.44 -1.24
CA VAL A 156 -7.66 -1.19 -2.50
C VAL A 156 -8.76 -0.78 -3.48
N LEU A 157 -9.92 -0.40 -2.96
CA LEU A 157 -11.10 -0.10 -3.77
C LEU A 157 -10.88 1.04 -4.79
N PRO A 158 -10.20 2.16 -4.46
CA PRO A 158 -9.91 3.23 -5.43
C PRO A 158 -8.82 2.86 -6.45
N VAL A 159 -7.97 1.89 -6.12
CA VAL A 159 -6.82 1.49 -6.97
C VAL A 159 -7.28 0.82 -8.27
N MET A 160 -8.37 0.04 -8.21
CA MET A 160 -8.91 -0.67 -9.39
C MET A 160 -9.32 0.30 -10.51
N PRO A 161 -10.23 1.28 -10.29
CA PRO A 161 -10.63 2.20 -11.36
C PRO A 161 -9.47 3.05 -11.84
N LEU A 162 -8.55 3.47 -10.97
CA LEU A 162 -7.38 4.25 -11.37
C LEU A 162 -6.43 3.45 -12.27
N GLY A 163 -6.10 2.21 -11.90
CA GLY A 163 -5.26 1.33 -12.71
C GLY A 163 -5.88 1.04 -14.07
N TYR A 164 -7.20 0.83 -14.11
CA TYR A 164 -7.95 0.62 -15.34
C TYR A 164 -7.94 1.87 -16.24
N VAL A 165 -8.23 3.06 -15.70
CA VAL A 165 -8.21 4.32 -16.46
C VAL A 165 -6.80 4.60 -16.99
N MET A 166 -5.75 4.38 -16.21
CA MET A 166 -4.37 4.53 -16.68
C MET A 166 -4.02 3.52 -17.79
N ALA A 167 -4.57 2.30 -17.74
CA ALA A 167 -4.42 1.32 -18.81
C ALA A 167 -5.10 1.79 -20.10
N LEU A 168 -6.29 2.41 -20.01
CA LEU A 168 -6.97 3.02 -21.17
C LEU A 168 -6.14 4.16 -21.78
N PHE A 169 -5.58 5.03 -20.94
CA PHE A 169 -4.73 6.12 -21.43
C PHE A 169 -3.47 5.62 -22.13
N LEU A 170 -2.83 4.59 -21.60
CA LEU A 170 -1.60 4.05 -22.18
C LEU A 170 -1.78 3.54 -23.62
N ARG A 171 -3.01 3.21 -24.03
CA ARG A 171 -3.34 2.76 -25.40
C ARG A 171 -3.46 3.90 -26.43
N GLN A 172 -3.60 5.14 -25.98
CA GLN A 172 -3.71 6.29 -26.89
C GLN A 172 -2.34 6.60 -27.53
N GLU A 173 -2.35 7.31 -28.65
CA GLU A 173 -1.12 7.69 -29.37
C GLU A 173 -0.09 8.40 -28.46
N ASN A 174 -0.57 9.28 -27.58
CA ASN A 174 0.26 9.96 -26.57
C ASN A 174 0.10 9.35 -25.17
N GLY A 175 -0.18 8.05 -25.08
CA GLY A 175 -0.56 7.38 -23.84
C GLY A 175 0.47 7.50 -22.73
N MET A 176 1.76 7.49 -23.05
CA MET A 176 2.82 7.69 -22.05
C MET A 176 2.75 9.07 -21.41
N LEU A 177 2.45 10.11 -22.18
CA LEU A 177 2.29 11.47 -21.67
C LEU A 177 1.04 11.59 -20.80
N LEU A 178 -0.08 10.98 -21.23
CA LEU A 178 -1.34 10.99 -20.48
C LEU A 178 -1.19 10.30 -19.12
N VAL A 179 -0.50 9.17 -19.05
CA VAL A 179 -0.19 8.47 -17.80
C VAL A 179 0.68 9.33 -16.88
N LEU A 180 1.68 10.04 -17.45
CA LEU A 180 2.51 10.97 -16.67
C LEU A 180 1.68 12.12 -16.08
N PHE A 181 0.75 12.69 -16.85
CA PHE A 181 -0.17 13.72 -16.35
C PHE A 181 -1.07 13.18 -15.23
N MET A 182 -1.51 11.92 -15.30
CA MET A 182 -2.30 11.29 -14.25
C MET A 182 -1.52 11.04 -12.95
N LEU A 183 -0.20 10.95 -13.01
CA LEU A 183 0.61 10.86 -11.79
C LEU A 183 0.54 12.15 -10.95
N LEU A 184 0.36 13.31 -11.57
CA LEU A 184 0.32 14.60 -10.86
C LEU A 184 -0.82 14.67 -9.82
N PRO A 185 -2.10 14.45 -10.17
CA PRO A 185 -3.18 14.43 -9.18
C PRO A 185 -3.00 13.33 -8.13
N LEU A 186 -2.42 12.17 -8.48
CA LEU A 186 -2.10 11.11 -7.51
C LEU A 186 -1.05 11.57 -6.49
N LEU A 187 -0.01 12.26 -6.94
CA LEU A 187 1.03 12.81 -6.06
C LEU A 187 0.47 13.92 -5.16
N LEU A 188 -0.42 14.76 -5.70
CA LEU A 188 -1.11 15.79 -4.91
C LEU A 188 -2.04 15.19 -3.87
N ALA A 189 -2.83 14.17 -4.23
CA ALA A 189 -3.68 13.45 -3.29
C ALA A 189 -2.86 12.78 -2.18
N ARG A 190 -1.73 12.13 -2.54
CA ARG A 190 -0.78 11.59 -1.56
C ARG A 190 -0.24 12.68 -0.63
N HIS A 191 0.17 13.82 -1.16
CA HIS A 191 0.69 14.91 -0.35
C HIS A 191 -0.36 15.45 0.62
N GLY A 192 -1.60 15.67 0.16
CA GLY A 192 -2.72 16.06 1.00
C GLY A 192 -3.01 15.05 2.11
N TRP A 193 -2.99 13.76 1.78
CA TRP A 193 -3.15 12.70 2.77
C TRP A 193 -2.04 12.71 3.83
N LYS A 194 -0.78 12.87 3.40
CA LYS A 194 0.34 13.00 4.33
C LYS A 194 0.14 14.17 5.30
N LEU A 195 -0.21 15.34 4.79
CA LEU A 195 -0.48 16.52 5.63
C LEU A 195 -1.61 16.27 6.63
N TYR A 196 -2.67 15.56 6.21
CA TYR A 196 -3.78 15.18 7.08
C TYR A 196 -3.32 14.27 8.23
N VAL A 197 -2.57 13.19 7.91
CA VAL A 197 -2.02 12.28 8.94
C VAL A 197 -1.06 12.99 9.89
N ASP A 198 -0.18 13.84 9.37
CA ASP A 198 0.76 14.65 10.16
C ASP A 198 0.00 15.59 11.10
N SER A 199 -1.10 16.20 10.65
CA SER A 199 -1.96 17.07 11.48
C SER A 199 -2.60 16.29 12.63
N ILE A 200 -3.14 15.09 12.38
CA ILE A 200 -3.69 14.23 13.43
C ILE A 200 -2.61 13.86 14.47
N ASN A 201 -1.44 13.46 13.99
CA ASN A 201 -0.32 13.11 14.87
C ASN A 201 0.17 14.32 15.70
N GLN A 202 0.13 15.54 15.15
CA GLN A 202 0.45 16.75 15.88
C GLN A 202 -0.58 17.05 16.97
N GLN A 203 -1.87 16.90 16.68
CA GLN A 203 -2.93 17.08 17.68
C GLN A 203 -2.76 16.10 18.83
N GLN A 204 -2.44 14.83 18.54
CA GLN A 204 -2.21 13.82 19.57
C GLN A 204 -0.99 14.16 20.45
N ARG A 205 0.12 14.60 19.85
CA ARG A 205 1.31 15.06 20.60
C ARG A 205 1.01 16.29 21.47
N LEU A 206 0.14 17.20 21.04
CA LEU A 206 -0.29 18.33 21.86
C LEU A 206 -1.08 17.88 23.08
N VAL A 207 -2.02 16.93 22.91
CA VAL A 207 -2.77 16.35 24.03
C VAL A 207 -1.81 15.66 25.01
N ASP A 208 -0.86 14.87 24.51
CA ASP A 208 0.15 14.21 25.34
C ASP A 208 1.02 15.23 26.11
N ALA A 209 1.46 16.31 25.44
CA ALA A 209 2.25 17.37 26.07
C ALA A 209 1.45 18.13 27.14
N LEU A 210 0.15 18.37 26.90
CA LEU A 210 -0.73 18.97 27.89
C LEU A 210 -0.92 18.05 29.10
N ASN A 211 -1.11 16.75 28.89
CA ASN A 211 -1.21 15.77 29.98
C ASN A 211 0.06 15.75 30.82
N VAL A 212 1.24 15.69 30.19
CA VAL A 212 2.53 15.74 30.90
C VAL A 212 2.70 17.06 31.67
N SER A 213 2.26 18.19 31.09
CA SER A 213 2.32 19.49 31.74
C SER A 213 1.39 19.57 32.98
N MET A 214 0.19 18.97 32.87
CA MET A 214 -0.73 18.86 34.02
C MET A 214 -0.16 17.97 35.13
N GLU A 215 0.41 16.82 34.76
CA GLU A 215 1.04 15.88 35.72
C GLU A 215 2.25 16.49 36.41
N ALA A 216 3.05 17.34 35.73
CA ALA A 216 4.18 18.04 36.31
C ALA A 216 3.76 19.08 37.35
N ARG A 217 2.55 19.61 37.26
CA ARG A 217 2.02 20.59 38.22
C ARG A 217 1.47 19.95 39.50
N ASP A 218 0.97 18.70 39.40
CA ASP A 218 0.44 17.95 40.54
C ASP A 218 1.04 16.55 40.60
N PRO A 219 2.05 16.32 41.47
CA PRO A 219 2.69 15.01 41.61
C PRO A 219 1.75 13.88 42.02
N TYR A 220 0.59 14.19 42.61
CA TYR A 220 -0.41 13.18 42.98
C TYR A 220 -1.12 12.60 41.77
N THR A 221 -1.26 13.38 40.71
CA THR A 221 -1.89 12.95 39.42
C THR A 221 -0.89 12.35 38.44
N SER A 222 0.41 12.31 38.79
CA SER A 222 1.43 11.76 37.89
C SER A 222 1.12 10.33 37.49
N GLY A 223 1.05 10.10 36.18
CA GLY A 223 0.68 8.82 35.56
C GLY A 223 -0.81 8.41 35.69
N HIS A 224 -1.66 9.21 36.36
CA HIS A 224 -3.08 8.87 36.49
C HIS A 224 -3.79 8.88 35.17
N ALA A 225 -3.63 9.92 34.36
CA ALA A 225 -4.24 10.03 33.04
C ALA A 225 -3.86 8.86 32.12
N LYS A 226 -2.59 8.45 32.16
CA LYS A 226 -2.10 7.30 31.40
C LYS A 226 -2.76 6.00 31.84
N ARG A 227 -2.81 5.72 33.16
CA ARG A 227 -3.48 4.50 33.68
C ARG A 227 -4.96 4.48 33.35
N VAL A 228 -5.67 5.61 33.49
CA VAL A 228 -7.08 5.72 33.12
C VAL A 228 -7.30 5.42 31.63
N SER A 229 -6.45 5.96 30.75
CA SER A 229 -6.49 5.67 29.30
C SER A 229 -6.24 4.19 29.01
N GLU A 230 -5.27 3.56 29.67
CA GLU A 230 -4.96 2.13 29.52
C GLU A 230 -6.15 1.27 29.96
N TYR A 231 -6.79 1.56 31.10
CA TYR A 231 -7.96 0.84 31.58
C TYR A 231 -9.17 1.05 30.67
N ALA A 232 -9.40 2.28 30.19
CA ALA A 232 -10.47 2.56 29.23
C ALA A 232 -10.29 1.77 27.92
N MET A 233 -9.06 1.67 27.40
CA MET A 233 -8.77 0.85 26.20
C MET A 233 -8.99 -0.65 26.48
N MET A 234 -8.64 -1.16 27.65
CA MET A 234 -8.89 -2.55 28.01
C MET A 234 -10.39 -2.84 28.06
N ILE A 235 -11.16 -1.96 28.68
CA ILE A 235 -12.63 -2.09 28.75
C ILE A 235 -13.25 -2.02 27.35
N ALA A 236 -12.84 -1.06 26.51
CA ALA A 236 -13.34 -0.92 25.14
C ALA A 236 -13.08 -2.17 24.31
N ARG A 237 -11.88 -2.77 24.43
CA ARG A 237 -11.55 -4.03 23.75
C ARG A 237 -12.42 -5.20 24.20
N GLU A 238 -12.70 -5.33 25.50
CA GLU A 238 -13.62 -6.36 26.02
C GLU A 238 -15.07 -6.13 25.56
N MET A 239 -15.47 -4.88 25.36
CA MET A 239 -16.78 -4.51 24.82
C MET A 239 -16.87 -4.65 23.30
N GLY A 240 -15.78 -4.94 22.59
CA GLY A 240 -15.75 -5.06 21.14
C GLY A 240 -15.83 -3.71 20.39
N LEU A 241 -15.40 -2.61 21.03
CA LEU A 241 -15.34 -1.25 20.48
C LEU A 241 -13.98 -0.95 19.88
#